data_e563332282d53c5095c2bf5d39f212a2
#
_entry.id   e563332282d53c5095c2bf5d39f212a2
#
_cell.length_a   1.000
_cell.length_b   1.000
_cell.length_c   1.000
_cell.angle_alpha   90.00
_cell.angle_beta   90.00
_cell.angle_gamma   90.00
#
_symmetry.space_group_name_H-M   'P 1'
#
loop_
_entity.id
_entity.type
_entity.pdbx_description
1 polymer ?
#
loop_
_entity_poly.entity_id
_entity_poly.type
_entity_poly.pdbx_seq_one_letter_code
_entity_poly.pdbx_strand_id
1 'polypeptide(L)'
;MVQKNIKTLGELKKSGYQHRSIKEELRQNLILKLKRKENTFPGILGYEDSVVPDVERALLSKHNILFLGLRGQAKTRMARQMTELLDEYIPCIAGSELNDDPLQPTSKFATDQIGAHGDETPIHWIHRSERYGEKLATPDVSVADLIGDIDPIKAANLKLSFADERVIHYGIIPKSNRGIFVIN
;
A
#
# COMPACT_ATOMS: atom_id res chain seq x y z
N MET A 1 -20.43 -0.70 -1.44
CA MET A 1 -20.20 -2.09 -1.90
C MET A 1 -19.11 -2.06 -2.93
N VAL A 2 -18.03 -2.80 -2.71
CA VAL A 2 -16.93 -2.90 -3.68
C VAL A 2 -17.44 -3.65 -4.90
N GLN A 3 -17.38 -3.03 -6.08
CA GLN A 3 -17.82 -3.64 -7.34
C GLN A 3 -16.73 -4.61 -7.86
N LYS A 4 -16.52 -5.75 -7.18
CA LYS A 4 -15.57 -6.79 -7.58
C LYS A 4 -15.78 -7.35 -9.01
N ASN A 5 -16.88 -7.01 -9.65
CA ASN A 5 -17.20 -7.44 -10.99
C ASN A 5 -16.52 -6.61 -12.09
N ILE A 6 -15.91 -5.48 -11.73
CA ILE A 6 -15.16 -4.63 -12.65
C ILE A 6 -13.81 -5.29 -12.95
N LYS A 7 -13.54 -5.56 -14.22
CA LYS A 7 -12.35 -6.29 -14.68
C LYS A 7 -11.44 -5.48 -15.59
N THR A 8 -11.91 -4.34 -16.10
CA THR A 8 -11.16 -3.51 -17.04
C THR A 8 -11.06 -2.06 -16.57
N LEU A 9 -10.04 -1.35 -17.07
CA LEU A 9 -9.84 0.08 -16.81
C LEU A 9 -11.05 0.92 -17.25
N GLY A 10 -11.64 0.61 -18.41
CA GLY A 10 -12.80 1.31 -18.94
C GLY A 10 -14.04 1.18 -18.05
N GLU A 11 -14.30 -0.04 -17.54
CA GLU A 11 -15.36 -0.26 -16.55
C GLU A 11 -15.09 0.52 -15.26
N LEU A 12 -13.83 0.56 -14.80
CA LEU A 12 -13.45 1.29 -13.61
C LEU A 12 -13.70 2.80 -13.76
N LYS A 13 -13.33 3.39 -14.90
CA LYS A 13 -13.61 4.81 -15.21
C LYS A 13 -15.12 5.11 -15.19
N LYS A 14 -15.92 4.22 -15.76
CA LYS A 14 -17.40 4.36 -15.79
C LYS A 14 -18.03 4.21 -14.41
N SER A 15 -17.40 3.50 -13.48
CA SER A 15 -17.89 3.31 -12.11
C SER A 15 -17.80 4.56 -11.24
N GLY A 16 -17.07 5.59 -11.69
CA GLY A 16 -16.81 6.79 -10.90
C GLY A 16 -15.73 6.61 -9.83
N TYR A 17 -14.94 5.53 -9.91
CA TYR A 17 -13.80 5.34 -9.01
C TYR A 17 -12.82 6.52 -9.13
N GLN A 18 -12.32 6.98 -7.99
CA GLN A 18 -11.35 8.06 -7.91
C GLN A 18 -10.09 7.60 -7.18
N HIS A 19 -8.94 7.98 -7.72
CA HIS A 19 -7.67 7.76 -7.05
C HIS A 19 -7.63 8.51 -5.71
N ARG A 20 -7.12 7.84 -4.68
CA ARG A 20 -6.79 8.43 -3.38
C ARG A 20 -5.41 7.98 -2.93
N SER A 21 -4.62 8.91 -2.39
CA SER A 21 -3.39 8.52 -1.71
C SER A 21 -3.69 7.68 -0.47
N ILE A 22 -2.76 6.81 -0.07
CA ILE A 22 -2.89 5.99 1.13
C ILE A 22 -3.20 6.83 2.39
N LYS A 23 -2.60 8.01 2.51
CA LYS A 23 -2.81 8.92 3.64
C LYS A 23 -4.22 9.53 3.64
N GLU A 24 -4.76 9.82 2.46
CA GLU A 24 -6.13 10.32 2.33
C GLU A 24 -7.15 9.23 2.62
N GLU A 25 -6.89 8.02 2.14
CA GLU A 25 -7.72 6.84 2.40
C GLU A 25 -7.82 6.57 3.92
N LEU A 26 -6.67 6.46 4.60
CA LEU A 26 -6.61 6.26 6.06
C LEU A 26 -7.36 7.36 6.82
N ARG A 27 -7.15 8.63 6.42
CA ARG A 27 -7.81 9.77 7.04
C ARG A 27 -9.33 9.71 6.88
N GLN A 28 -9.83 9.48 5.67
CA GLN A 28 -11.26 9.44 5.38
C GLN A 28 -11.95 8.29 6.13
N ASN A 29 -11.34 7.10 6.12
CA ASN A 29 -11.89 5.94 6.80
C ASN A 29 -11.85 6.10 8.33
N LEU A 30 -10.79 6.72 8.87
CA LEU A 30 -10.74 7.09 10.29
C LEU A 30 -11.87 8.07 10.65
N ILE A 31 -12.09 9.12 9.86
CA ILE A 31 -13.20 10.08 10.10
C ILE A 31 -14.55 9.37 10.13
N LEU A 32 -14.79 8.42 9.21
CA LEU A 32 -16.03 7.64 9.18
C LEU A 32 -16.18 6.77 10.43
N LYS A 33 -15.10 6.13 10.88
CA LYS A 33 -15.08 5.30 12.08
C LYS A 33 -15.35 6.11 13.34
N LEU A 34 -14.69 7.28 13.48
CA LEU A 34 -14.90 8.20 14.58
C LEU A 34 -16.35 8.77 14.63
N LYS A 35 -16.92 9.13 13.46
CA LYS A 35 -18.32 9.56 13.37
C LYS A 35 -19.32 8.50 13.84
N ARG A 36 -18.99 7.22 13.63
CA ARG A 36 -19.78 6.07 14.10
C ARG A 36 -19.49 5.70 15.55
N LYS A 37 -18.57 6.40 16.21
CA LYS A 37 -18.10 6.11 17.58
C LYS A 37 -17.53 4.69 17.72
N GLU A 38 -16.92 4.17 16.67
CA GLU A 38 -16.27 2.87 16.67
C GLU A 38 -14.85 2.99 17.24
N ASN A 39 -14.41 1.98 18.00
CA ASN A 39 -13.04 1.94 18.52
C ASN A 39 -12.04 1.77 17.36
N THR A 40 -11.08 2.67 17.25
CA THR A 40 -10.07 2.65 16.20
C THR A 40 -9.10 1.46 16.36
N PHE A 41 -8.72 1.14 17.61
CA PHE A 41 -7.76 0.10 17.93
C PHE A 41 -8.34 -0.91 18.95
N PRO A 42 -9.24 -1.80 18.52
CA PRO A 42 -9.90 -2.73 19.43
C PRO A 42 -8.88 -3.68 20.10
N GLY A 43 -9.03 -3.84 21.42
CA GLY A 43 -8.16 -4.68 22.24
C GLY A 43 -6.77 -4.09 22.52
N ILE A 44 -6.54 -2.83 22.24
CA ILE A 44 -5.45 -2.02 22.79
C ILE A 44 -6.00 -1.36 24.05
N LEU A 45 -5.52 -1.76 25.22
CA LEU A 45 -6.01 -1.29 26.53
C LEU A 45 -4.97 -0.44 27.24
N GLY A 46 -5.43 0.58 27.98
CA GLY A 46 -4.59 1.48 28.77
C GLY A 46 -3.88 2.59 27.96
N TYR A 47 -4.28 2.77 26.70
CA TYR A 47 -3.75 3.83 25.83
C TYR A 47 -4.86 4.73 25.25
N GLU A 48 -6.07 4.60 25.77
CA GLU A 48 -7.28 5.27 25.25
C GLU A 48 -7.17 6.80 25.34
N ASP A 49 -6.56 7.30 26.43
CA ASP A 49 -6.43 8.73 26.71
C ASP A 49 -5.04 9.29 26.37
N SER A 50 -4.17 8.48 25.77
CA SER A 50 -2.78 8.88 25.52
C SER A 50 -2.35 8.57 24.08
N VAL A 51 -1.85 7.38 23.81
CA VAL A 51 -1.27 7.00 22.51
C VAL A 51 -2.31 6.92 21.40
N VAL A 52 -3.51 6.40 21.69
CA VAL A 52 -4.57 6.25 20.65
C VAL A 52 -4.96 7.60 20.07
N PRO A 53 -5.30 8.64 20.87
CA PRO A 53 -5.59 9.97 20.34
C PRO A 53 -4.41 10.61 19.58
N ASP A 54 -3.17 10.33 19.98
CA ASP A 54 -1.99 10.84 19.27
C ASP A 54 -1.85 10.20 17.87
N VAL A 55 -2.05 8.89 17.78
CA VAL A 55 -2.07 8.16 16.51
C VAL A 55 -3.21 8.65 15.61
N GLU A 56 -4.41 8.83 16.15
CA GLU A 56 -5.55 9.37 15.40
C GLU A 56 -5.27 10.77 14.86
N ARG A 57 -4.70 11.66 15.69
CA ARG A 57 -4.28 13.00 15.25
C ARG A 57 -3.23 12.96 14.14
N ALA A 58 -2.24 12.07 14.26
CA ALA A 58 -1.22 11.88 13.23
C ALA A 58 -1.82 11.41 11.90
N LEU A 59 -2.74 10.45 11.93
CA LEU A 59 -3.44 9.95 10.75
C LEU A 59 -4.35 11.03 10.12
N LEU A 60 -5.09 11.78 10.93
CA LEU A 60 -5.91 12.90 10.47
C LEU A 60 -5.07 14.00 9.82
N SER A 61 -3.86 14.22 10.31
CA SER A 61 -2.90 15.20 9.76
C SER A 61 -2.02 14.62 8.65
N LYS A 62 -2.22 13.36 8.25
CA LYS A 62 -1.49 12.67 7.17
C LYS A 62 0.01 12.55 7.44
N HIS A 63 0.43 12.49 8.71
CA HIS A 63 1.82 12.31 9.10
C HIS A 63 2.27 10.84 9.04
N ASN A 64 3.57 10.64 8.87
CA ASN A 64 4.20 9.37 9.22
C ASN A 64 4.30 9.26 10.74
N ILE A 65 4.31 8.03 11.26
CA ILE A 65 4.26 7.78 12.69
C ILE A 65 5.53 7.05 13.12
N LEU A 66 6.14 7.51 14.20
CA LEU A 66 7.23 6.84 14.88
C LEU A 66 6.75 6.41 16.27
N PHE A 67 6.66 5.09 16.50
CA PHE A 67 6.34 4.55 17.81
C PHE A 67 7.61 4.37 18.63
N LEU A 68 7.74 5.14 19.72
CA LEU A 68 8.82 5.02 20.69
C LEU A 68 8.29 4.35 21.97
N GLY A 69 9.09 3.44 22.54
CA GLY A 69 8.74 2.79 23.80
C GLY A 69 9.37 1.42 23.96
N LEU A 70 9.20 0.83 25.13
CA LEU A 70 9.75 -0.47 25.51
C LEU A 70 9.09 -1.63 24.73
N ARG A 71 9.72 -2.81 24.80
CA ARG A 71 9.11 -4.05 24.26
C ARG A 71 7.80 -4.35 24.98
N GLY A 72 6.86 -5.01 24.30
CA GLY A 72 5.57 -5.38 24.89
C GLY A 72 4.50 -4.28 24.92
N GLN A 73 4.79 -3.06 24.45
CA GLN A 73 3.86 -1.92 24.48
C GLN A 73 2.95 -1.83 23.25
N ALA A 74 2.56 -2.95 22.66
CA ALA A 74 1.60 -3.07 21.57
C ALA A 74 1.91 -2.27 20.27
N LYS A 75 3.11 -1.71 20.09
CA LYS A 75 3.48 -0.88 18.92
C LYS A 75 3.20 -1.57 17.59
N THR A 76 3.74 -2.78 17.41
CA THR A 76 3.54 -3.58 16.20
C THR A 76 2.07 -3.97 16.00
N ARG A 77 1.34 -4.26 17.09
CA ARG A 77 -0.09 -4.56 17.02
C ARG A 77 -0.89 -3.36 16.54
N MET A 78 -0.61 -2.14 17.04
CA MET A 78 -1.21 -0.91 16.55
C MET A 78 -0.92 -0.69 15.07
N ALA A 79 0.34 -0.84 14.66
CA ALA A 79 0.74 -0.69 13.27
C ALA A 79 -0.03 -1.65 12.34
N ARG A 80 -0.16 -2.91 12.73
CA ARG A 80 -0.94 -3.90 11.96
C ARG A 80 -2.43 -3.58 11.94
N GLN A 81 -3.00 -3.10 13.03
CA GLN A 81 -4.41 -2.70 13.09
C GLN A 81 -4.74 -1.49 12.21
N MET A 82 -3.77 -0.67 11.82
CA MET A 82 -4.01 0.41 10.85
C MET A 82 -4.49 -0.11 9.50
N THR A 83 -4.26 -1.38 9.15
CA THR A 83 -4.82 -1.99 7.95
C THR A 83 -6.35 -2.02 7.95
N GLU A 84 -6.97 -2.01 9.13
CA GLU A 84 -8.43 -1.95 9.27
C GLU A 84 -9.01 -0.57 8.88
N LEU A 85 -8.14 0.43 8.72
CA LEU A 85 -8.50 1.75 8.19
C LEU A 85 -8.33 1.83 6.67
N LEU A 86 -7.85 0.78 6.01
CA LEU A 86 -7.80 0.70 4.56
C LEU A 86 -9.15 0.24 4.00
N ASP A 87 -9.45 0.62 2.78
CA ASP A 87 -10.57 0.05 2.02
C ASP A 87 -10.37 -1.47 1.90
N GLU A 88 -11.43 -2.21 2.04
CA GLU A 88 -11.37 -3.67 2.01
C GLU A 88 -10.72 -4.20 0.72
N TYR A 89 -11.04 -3.57 -0.42
CA TYR A 89 -10.45 -3.87 -1.72
C TYR A 89 -10.15 -2.61 -2.50
N ILE A 90 -9.01 -2.60 -3.20
CA ILE A 90 -8.68 -1.57 -4.19
C ILE A 90 -8.33 -2.18 -5.54
N PRO A 91 -8.60 -1.48 -6.66
CA PRO A 91 -8.22 -1.95 -7.98
C PRO A 91 -6.74 -1.70 -8.25
N CYS A 92 -6.09 -2.65 -8.93
CA CYS A 92 -4.71 -2.55 -9.41
C CYS A 92 -4.61 -3.04 -10.85
N ILE A 93 -3.62 -2.57 -11.60
CA ILE A 93 -3.28 -3.13 -12.91
C ILE A 93 -2.88 -4.60 -12.74
N ALA A 94 -3.50 -5.49 -13.49
CA ALA A 94 -3.23 -6.91 -13.42
C ALA A 94 -1.77 -7.21 -13.80
N GLY A 95 -1.08 -7.97 -12.93
CA GLY A 95 0.33 -8.32 -13.13
C GLY A 95 1.34 -7.26 -12.68
N SER A 96 0.90 -6.09 -12.17
CA SER A 96 1.82 -5.10 -11.60
C SER A 96 2.41 -5.60 -10.29
N GLU A 97 3.75 -5.61 -10.19
CA GLU A 97 4.48 -5.90 -8.95
C GLU A 97 4.38 -4.77 -7.92
N LEU A 98 4.00 -3.55 -8.36
CA LEU A 98 3.93 -2.34 -7.55
C LEU A 98 2.51 -1.93 -7.18
N ASN A 99 1.54 -2.82 -7.37
CA ASN A 99 0.12 -2.52 -7.09
C ASN A 99 -0.35 -1.21 -7.74
N ASP A 100 0.07 -0.95 -9.00
CA ASP A 100 -0.21 0.29 -9.70
C ASP A 100 -1.70 0.64 -9.73
N ASP A 101 -1.98 1.91 -9.46
CA ASP A 101 -3.34 2.43 -9.62
C ASP A 101 -3.70 2.51 -11.10
N PRO A 102 -4.83 1.94 -11.52
CA PRO A 102 -5.23 1.99 -12.92
C PRO A 102 -5.45 3.40 -13.48
N LEU A 103 -5.75 4.39 -12.62
CA LEU A 103 -5.94 5.78 -13.02
C LEU A 103 -4.67 6.63 -12.93
N GLN A 104 -3.68 6.18 -12.13
CA GLN A 104 -2.39 6.85 -11.95
C GLN A 104 -1.24 5.84 -11.89
N PRO A 105 -0.91 5.19 -13.02
CA PRO A 105 0.17 4.21 -13.07
C PRO A 105 1.51 4.89 -12.81
N THR A 106 2.38 4.23 -12.06
CA THR A 106 3.72 4.72 -11.72
C THR A 106 4.80 3.93 -12.41
N SER A 107 4.62 2.60 -12.55
CA SER A 107 5.61 1.74 -13.17
C SER A 107 5.55 1.80 -14.71
N LYS A 108 6.70 1.56 -15.34
CA LYS A 108 6.77 1.40 -16.80
C LYS A 108 5.89 0.24 -17.27
N PHE A 109 5.85 -0.88 -16.52
CA PHE A 109 4.98 -2.01 -16.82
C PHE A 109 3.52 -1.59 -16.94
N ALA A 110 3.00 -0.88 -15.93
CA ALA A 110 1.61 -0.44 -15.92
C ALA A 110 1.31 0.57 -17.04
N THR A 111 2.23 1.49 -17.31
CA THR A 111 2.13 2.46 -18.40
C THR A 111 2.09 1.76 -19.76
N ASP A 112 2.97 0.78 -19.99
CA ASP A 112 3.04 0.01 -21.23
C ASP A 112 1.74 -0.83 -21.40
N GLN A 113 1.19 -1.43 -20.33
CA GLN A 113 -0.08 -2.17 -20.37
C GLN A 113 -1.25 -1.26 -20.78
N ILE A 114 -1.35 -0.06 -20.19
CA ILE A 114 -2.40 0.90 -20.57
C ILE A 114 -2.20 1.39 -22.00
N GLY A 115 -0.96 1.63 -22.42
CA GLY A 115 -0.65 2.03 -23.80
C GLY A 115 -1.05 0.97 -24.83
N ALA A 116 -0.87 -0.30 -24.51
CA ALA A 116 -1.19 -1.42 -25.40
C ALA A 116 -2.69 -1.75 -25.46
N HIS A 117 -3.39 -1.67 -24.33
CA HIS A 117 -4.78 -2.17 -24.21
C HIS A 117 -5.82 -1.07 -24.00
N GLY A 118 -5.40 0.17 -23.70
CA GLY A 118 -6.33 1.28 -23.46
C GLY A 118 -7.35 0.95 -22.37
N ASP A 119 -8.64 1.15 -22.65
CA ASP A 119 -9.73 0.86 -21.70
C ASP A 119 -9.96 -0.64 -21.45
N GLU A 120 -9.42 -1.53 -22.28
CA GLU A 120 -9.45 -2.98 -22.07
C GLU A 120 -8.34 -3.48 -21.15
N THR A 121 -7.49 -2.59 -20.62
CA THR A 121 -6.44 -2.95 -19.68
C THR A 121 -7.02 -3.73 -18.51
N PRO A 122 -6.54 -4.97 -18.25
CA PRO A 122 -7.09 -5.81 -17.20
C PRO A 122 -6.71 -5.27 -15.82
N ILE A 123 -7.66 -5.29 -14.91
CA ILE A 123 -7.46 -4.94 -13.50
C ILE A 123 -7.81 -6.12 -12.59
N HIS A 124 -7.20 -6.16 -11.42
CA HIS A 124 -7.58 -7.07 -10.35
C HIS A 124 -7.80 -6.28 -9.05
N TRP A 125 -8.44 -6.91 -8.08
CA TRP A 125 -8.73 -6.29 -6.79
C TRP A 125 -7.87 -6.94 -5.72
N ILE A 126 -7.07 -6.13 -5.02
CA ILE A 126 -6.26 -6.59 -3.89
C ILE A 126 -7.00 -6.30 -2.58
N HIS A 127 -6.94 -7.26 -1.67
CA HIS A 127 -7.51 -7.11 -0.33
C HIS A 127 -6.57 -6.33 0.58
N ARG A 128 -7.12 -5.57 1.54
CA ARG A 128 -6.31 -4.74 2.47
C ARG A 128 -5.25 -5.52 3.25
N SER A 129 -5.44 -6.82 3.50
CA SER A 129 -4.42 -7.66 4.17
C SER A 129 -3.13 -7.81 3.35
N GLU A 130 -3.19 -7.63 2.04
CA GLU A 130 -2.04 -7.69 1.13
C GLU A 130 -1.32 -6.34 1.01
N ARG A 131 -1.87 -5.31 1.64
CA ARG A 131 -1.40 -3.92 1.58
C ARG A 131 -0.60 -3.52 2.84
N TYR A 132 0.01 -4.49 3.51
CA TYR A 132 0.85 -4.28 4.68
C TYR A 132 2.20 -4.94 4.49
N GLY A 133 3.26 -4.15 4.53
CA GLY A 133 4.65 -4.61 4.50
C GLY A 133 5.32 -4.33 5.85
N GLU A 134 5.98 -5.33 6.43
CA GLU A 134 6.75 -5.19 7.66
C GLU A 134 8.14 -5.78 7.47
N LYS A 135 9.17 -5.05 7.84
CA LYS A 135 10.56 -5.52 7.84
C LYS A 135 11.17 -5.27 9.21
N LEU A 136 11.76 -6.31 9.78
CA LEU A 136 12.58 -6.17 10.98
C LEU A 136 13.93 -5.58 10.58
N ALA A 137 14.33 -4.48 11.23
CA ALA A 137 15.62 -3.80 10.99
C ALA A 137 16.77 -4.55 11.69
N THR A 138 17.12 -5.71 11.17
CA THR A 138 18.29 -6.47 11.61
C THR A 138 19.55 -6.02 10.86
N PRO A 139 20.79 -6.21 11.43
CA PRO A 139 22.02 -5.76 10.79
C PRO A 139 22.31 -6.36 9.41
N ASP A 140 21.66 -7.45 9.06
CA ASP A 140 21.77 -8.15 7.76
C ASP A 140 20.84 -7.59 6.68
N VAL A 141 19.94 -6.65 7.03
CA VAL A 141 19.03 -6.02 6.05
C VAL A 141 19.84 -5.09 5.14
N SER A 142 19.82 -5.40 3.86
CA SER A 142 20.50 -4.60 2.83
C SER A 142 19.58 -3.53 2.24
N VAL A 143 20.17 -2.54 1.57
CA VAL A 143 19.43 -1.55 0.78
C VAL A 143 18.65 -2.23 -0.35
N ALA A 144 19.22 -3.29 -0.95
CA ALA A 144 18.56 -4.08 -1.98
C ALA A 144 17.26 -4.73 -1.49
N ASP A 145 17.23 -5.25 -0.25
CA ASP A 145 15.99 -5.79 0.36
C ASP A 145 14.89 -4.73 0.50
N LEU A 146 15.28 -3.50 0.81
CA LEU A 146 14.34 -2.41 1.06
C LEU A 146 13.86 -1.74 -0.23
N ILE A 147 14.79 -1.32 -1.08
CA ILE A 147 14.51 -0.53 -2.28
C ILE A 147 14.42 -1.43 -3.51
N GLY A 148 15.34 -2.37 -3.61
CA GLY A 148 15.53 -3.24 -4.77
C GLY A 148 16.93 -3.09 -5.39
N ASP A 149 17.18 -3.90 -6.39
CA ASP A 149 18.44 -3.92 -7.13
C ASP A 149 18.21 -4.33 -8.58
N ILE A 150 19.21 -4.13 -9.43
CA ILE A 150 19.20 -4.60 -10.82
C ILE A 150 19.33 -6.12 -10.83
N ASP A 151 18.41 -6.79 -11.52
CA ASP A 151 18.47 -8.24 -11.74
C ASP A 151 19.21 -8.55 -13.05
N PRO A 152 20.48 -9.01 -12.98
CA PRO A 152 21.26 -9.31 -14.17
C PRO A 152 20.68 -10.50 -14.95
N ILE A 153 19.97 -11.41 -14.31
CA ILE A 153 19.33 -12.56 -14.97
C ILE A 153 18.13 -12.08 -15.77
N LYS A 154 17.28 -11.20 -15.20
CA LYS A 154 16.19 -10.56 -15.95
C LYS A 154 16.74 -9.77 -17.15
N ALA A 155 17.82 -9.00 -16.96
CA ALA A 155 18.43 -8.22 -18.03
C ALA A 155 18.91 -9.11 -19.20
N ALA A 156 19.61 -10.20 -18.89
CA ALA A 156 20.08 -11.15 -19.89
C ALA A 156 18.92 -11.85 -20.62
N ASN A 157 17.92 -12.34 -19.88
CA ASN A 157 16.78 -13.05 -20.45
C ASN A 157 15.91 -12.16 -21.34
N LEU A 158 15.70 -10.90 -20.94
CA LEU A 158 14.91 -9.93 -21.70
C LEU A 158 15.72 -9.17 -22.75
N LYS A 159 17.05 -9.36 -22.79
CA LYS A 159 18.00 -8.63 -23.65
C LYS A 159 17.85 -7.11 -23.51
N LEU A 160 17.70 -6.65 -22.28
CA LEU A 160 17.52 -5.24 -21.94
C LEU A 160 18.79 -4.64 -21.33
N SER A 161 18.94 -3.33 -21.47
CA SER A 161 19.96 -2.56 -20.75
C SER A 161 19.67 -2.54 -19.24
N PHE A 162 20.70 -2.46 -18.42
CA PHE A 162 20.57 -2.23 -16.96
C PHE A 162 19.89 -0.90 -16.60
N ALA A 163 19.76 0.02 -17.54
CA ALA A 163 19.02 1.26 -17.38
C ALA A 163 17.49 1.10 -17.57
N ASP A 164 17.03 -0.08 -17.99
CA ASP A 164 15.61 -0.34 -18.19
C ASP A 164 14.95 -0.74 -16.87
N GLU A 165 13.86 -0.05 -16.49
CA GLU A 165 13.13 -0.31 -15.26
C GLU A 165 12.66 -1.78 -15.12
N ARG A 166 12.39 -2.45 -16.24
CA ARG A 166 11.92 -3.84 -16.27
C ARG A 166 12.92 -4.87 -15.75
N VAL A 167 14.20 -4.49 -15.63
CA VAL A 167 15.24 -5.37 -15.06
C VAL A 167 15.41 -5.20 -13.56
N ILE A 168 14.64 -4.30 -12.93
CA ILE A 168 14.68 -4.09 -11.49
C ILE A 168 13.98 -5.26 -10.78
N HIS A 169 14.63 -5.77 -9.76
CA HIS A 169 13.99 -6.56 -8.71
C HIS A 169 13.62 -5.62 -7.58
N TYR A 170 12.32 -5.34 -7.42
CA TYR A 170 11.85 -4.39 -6.41
C TYR A 170 11.97 -4.96 -5.01
N GLY A 171 12.42 -4.12 -4.06
CA GLY A 171 12.40 -4.40 -2.64
C GLY A 171 11.02 -4.24 -2.00
N ILE A 172 10.96 -4.38 -0.67
CA ILE A 172 9.69 -4.36 0.06
C ILE A 172 9.02 -2.98 0.05
N ILE A 173 9.79 -1.87 0.03
CA ILE A 173 9.23 -0.51 0.03
C ILE A 173 8.44 -0.23 -1.26
N PRO A 174 8.99 -0.38 -2.46
CA PRO A 174 8.22 -0.22 -3.70
C PRO A 174 7.01 -1.17 -3.78
N LYS A 175 7.17 -2.43 -3.37
CA LYS A 175 6.06 -3.41 -3.34
C LYS A 175 4.96 -3.05 -2.35
N SER A 176 5.26 -2.22 -1.33
CA SER A 176 4.26 -1.69 -0.39
C SER A 176 3.54 -0.45 -0.92
N ASN A 177 3.71 -0.12 -2.21
CA ASN A 177 2.98 0.97 -2.84
C ASN A 177 1.46 0.84 -2.59
N ARG A 178 0.80 1.97 -2.29
CA ARG A 178 -0.62 2.04 -1.90
C ARG A 178 -0.95 1.20 -0.65
N GLY A 179 0.06 0.88 0.15
CA GLY A 179 -0.05 0.13 1.40
C GLY A 179 0.63 0.84 2.57
N ILE A 180 0.65 0.16 3.69
CA ILE A 180 1.35 0.58 4.90
C ILE A 180 2.66 -0.18 4.97
N PHE A 181 3.78 0.54 5.05
CA PHE A 181 5.09 -0.05 5.30
C PHE A 181 5.55 0.27 6.72
N VAL A 182 6.03 -0.75 7.42
CA VAL A 182 6.54 -0.65 8.79
C VAL A 182 7.95 -1.21 8.85
N ILE A 183 8.88 -0.43 9.39
CA ILE A 183 10.21 -0.90 9.77
C ILE A 183 10.27 -0.99 11.30
N ASN A 184 10.69 -2.15 11.82
CA ASN A 184 10.60 -2.47 13.25
C ASN A 184 11.96 -2.91 13.81
#